data_1e0c697580ae3e645f9a8e68098fcc01
#
_entry.id   1e0c697580ae3e645f9a8e68098fcc01
#
_cell.length_a   1.000
_cell.length_b   1.000
_cell.length_c   1.000
_cell.angle_alpha   90.00
_cell.angle_beta   90.00
_cell.angle_gamma   90.00
#
_symmetry.space_group_name_H-M   'P 1'
#
loop_
_entity.id
_entity.type
_entity.pdbx_description
1 polymer ?
#
loop_
_entity_poly.entity_id
_entity_poly.type
_entity_poly.pdbx_seq_one_letter_code
_entity_poly.pdbx_strand_id
1 'polypeptide(L)'
;MFYVADRTEMQEIDRLTIEEKGVPGILLMERAAITVLEEINSRLKSINADRKLKCLVVVEGGNNGGDGLALARLLYQQGDIVHVCYINGISRVSDSFSYQLEIAKKIGIQVTDHIIDSDYDVVVDGIFGVGPKRDVA
;
A
#
# COMPACT_ATOMS: atom_id res chain seq x y z
N MET A 1 15.27 9.47 -6.76
CA MET A 1 14.15 10.04 -6.08
C MET A 1 13.06 9.04 -5.88
N PHE A 2 12.42 8.99 -4.78
CA PHE A 2 11.34 8.05 -4.56
C PHE A 2 10.08 8.76 -4.10
N TYR A 3 8.96 8.11 -4.26
CA TYR A 3 7.66 8.63 -3.91
C TYR A 3 7.18 7.89 -2.67
N VAL A 4 6.56 8.60 -1.75
CA VAL A 4 6.00 7.97 -0.56
C VAL A 4 4.50 8.15 -0.61
N ALA A 5 3.76 7.04 -0.61
CA ALA A 5 2.31 7.08 -0.52
C ALA A 5 1.96 6.70 0.90
N ASP A 6 1.21 7.50 1.59
CA ASP A 6 0.94 7.20 2.97
C ASP A 6 -0.52 6.95 3.23
N ARG A 7 -0.77 6.54 4.44
CA ARG A 7 -2.08 6.18 4.91
C ARG A 7 -3.06 7.33 4.80
N THR A 8 -2.62 8.55 4.98
CA THR A 8 -3.52 9.68 4.97
C THR A 8 -4.15 9.86 3.59
N GLU A 9 -3.36 9.69 2.53
CA GLU A 9 -3.90 9.79 1.19
C GLU A 9 -4.99 8.74 0.96
N MET A 10 -4.74 7.52 1.39
CA MET A 10 -5.69 6.43 1.16
C MET A 10 -6.94 6.60 2.01
N GLN A 11 -6.79 7.06 3.23
CA GLN A 11 -7.94 7.24 4.10
C GLN A 11 -8.86 8.36 3.66
N GLU A 12 -8.30 9.38 3.07
CA GLU A 12 -9.13 10.49 2.60
C GLU A 12 -10.08 9.99 1.51
N ILE A 13 -9.59 9.18 0.61
CA ILE A 13 -10.40 8.65 -0.46
C ILE A 13 -11.46 7.69 0.08
N ASP A 14 -11.08 6.84 1.02
CA ASP A 14 -12.00 5.91 1.63
C ASP A 14 -13.15 6.63 2.32
N ARG A 15 -12.83 7.64 3.08
CA ARG A 15 -13.84 8.37 3.84
C ARG A 15 -14.88 8.99 2.92
N LEU A 16 -14.41 9.60 1.84
CA LEU A 16 -15.34 10.22 0.91
C LEU A 16 -16.26 9.19 0.26
N THR A 17 -15.74 8.02 -0.04
CA THR A 17 -16.53 6.99 -0.67
C THR A 17 -17.55 6.39 0.29
N ILE A 18 -17.16 6.19 1.53
CA ILE A 18 -18.06 5.64 2.52
C ILE A 18 -19.28 6.55 2.71
N GLU A 19 -19.03 7.82 2.78
CA GLU A 19 -20.11 8.76 2.96
C GLU A 19 -21.07 8.72 1.79
N GLU A 20 -20.58 8.34 0.63
CA GLU A 20 -21.44 8.31 -0.49
C GLU A 20 -22.30 7.10 -0.61
N LYS A 21 -21.81 5.94 -0.39
CA LYS A 21 -22.54 4.78 -0.80
C LYS A 21 -22.68 3.62 0.10
N GLY A 22 -22.06 3.52 1.18
CA GLY A 22 -22.13 2.30 1.97
C GLY A 22 -21.49 1.12 1.23
N VAL A 23 -20.45 1.36 0.47
CA VAL A 23 -19.79 0.31 -0.29
C VAL A 23 -19.01 -0.61 0.65
N PRO A 24 -18.98 -1.92 0.40
CA PRO A 24 -18.20 -2.84 1.25
C PRO A 24 -16.74 -2.43 1.38
N GLY A 25 -16.18 -2.63 2.56
CA GLY A 25 -14.83 -2.18 2.87
C GLY A 25 -13.76 -2.69 1.93
N ILE A 26 -13.86 -3.95 1.48
CA ILE A 26 -12.84 -4.50 0.62
C ILE A 26 -12.82 -3.77 -0.74
N LEU A 27 -13.97 -3.33 -1.20
CA LEU A 27 -14.04 -2.58 -2.45
C LEU A 27 -13.50 -1.17 -2.28
N LEU A 28 -13.68 -0.60 -1.10
CA LEU A 28 -13.11 0.70 -0.80
C LEU A 28 -11.61 0.65 -0.79
N MET A 29 -11.04 -0.42 -0.23
CA MET A 29 -9.60 -0.61 -0.24
C MET A 29 -9.08 -0.69 -1.66
N GLU A 30 -9.78 -1.42 -2.50
CA GLU A 30 -9.36 -1.58 -3.88
C GLU A 30 -9.39 -0.24 -4.61
N ARG A 31 -10.43 0.52 -4.39
CA ARG A 31 -10.58 1.81 -5.03
C ARG A 31 -9.50 2.80 -4.59
N ALA A 32 -9.22 2.82 -3.30
CA ALA A 32 -8.19 3.69 -2.77
C ALA A 32 -6.83 3.30 -3.35
N ALA A 33 -6.57 2.00 -3.42
CA ALA A 33 -5.30 1.52 -3.94
C ALA A 33 -5.12 1.88 -5.42
N ILE A 34 -6.18 1.78 -6.21
CA ILE A 34 -6.12 2.14 -7.62
C ILE A 34 -5.79 3.62 -7.78
N THR A 35 -6.39 4.46 -6.96
CA THR A 35 -6.13 5.90 -7.05
C THR A 35 -4.68 6.22 -6.74
N VAL A 36 -4.13 5.58 -5.71
CA VAL A 36 -2.73 5.81 -5.35
C VAL A 36 -1.81 5.23 -6.44
N LEU A 37 -2.18 4.09 -7.01
CA LEU A 37 -1.40 3.50 -8.08
C LEU A 37 -1.32 4.45 -9.27
N GLU A 38 -2.44 5.06 -9.63
CA GLU A 38 -2.46 6.00 -10.75
C GLU A 38 -1.56 7.19 -10.48
N GLU A 39 -1.53 7.64 -9.24
CA GLU A 39 -0.69 8.75 -8.85
C GLU A 39 0.79 8.35 -8.96
N ILE A 40 1.16 7.17 -8.49
CA ILE A 40 2.52 6.68 -8.57
C ILE A 40 2.95 6.56 -10.04
N ASN A 41 2.10 5.98 -10.86
CA ASN A 41 2.41 5.80 -12.27
C ASN A 41 2.58 7.15 -12.97
N SER A 42 1.73 8.09 -12.65
CA SER A 42 1.80 9.41 -13.24
C SER A 42 3.11 10.09 -12.90
N ARG A 43 3.57 9.94 -11.67
CA ARG A 43 4.79 10.61 -11.23
C ARG A 43 6.06 9.91 -11.68
N LEU A 44 6.03 8.58 -11.70
CA LEU A 44 7.27 7.83 -11.89
C LEU A 44 7.38 7.10 -13.23
N LYS A 45 6.30 6.96 -13.95
CA LYS A 45 6.31 6.28 -15.24
C LYS A 45 5.87 7.17 -16.39
N SER A 46 5.76 8.47 -16.17
CA SER A 46 5.25 9.36 -17.21
C SER A 46 6.20 9.45 -18.40
N ILE A 47 7.49 9.32 -18.18
CA ILE A 47 8.46 9.40 -19.26
C ILE A 47 8.67 8.04 -19.90
N ASN A 48 8.65 6.99 -19.12
CA ASN A 48 8.84 5.64 -19.63
C ASN A 48 7.82 4.73 -18.98
N ALA A 49 6.76 4.42 -19.71
CA ALA A 49 5.66 3.61 -19.18
C ALA A 49 6.09 2.18 -18.86
N ASP A 50 7.18 1.71 -19.46
CA ASP A 50 7.64 0.35 -19.19
C ASP A 50 8.64 0.28 -18.04
N ARG A 51 8.91 1.38 -17.40
CA ARG A 51 9.84 1.39 -16.27
C ARG A 51 9.33 0.48 -15.17
N LYS A 52 10.21 -0.34 -14.61
CA LYS A 52 9.85 -1.18 -13.48
C LYS A 52 10.32 -0.51 -12.23
N LEU A 53 9.42 -0.35 -11.28
CA LEU A 53 9.72 0.32 -10.02
C LEU A 53 10.10 -0.72 -8.98
N LYS A 54 10.96 -0.34 -8.06
CA LYS A 54 11.31 -1.17 -6.92
C LYS A 54 10.57 -0.58 -5.74
N CYS A 55 9.64 -1.32 -5.18
CA CYS A 55 8.68 -0.80 -4.20
C CYS A 55 8.78 -1.51 -2.87
N LEU A 56 8.75 -0.74 -1.80
CA LEU A 56 8.68 -1.27 -0.44
C LEU A 56 7.35 -0.85 0.15
N VAL A 57 6.60 -1.80 0.68
CA VAL A 57 5.32 -1.50 1.33
C VAL A 57 5.44 -1.96 2.77
N VAL A 58 5.39 -1.05 3.72
CA VAL A 58 5.55 -1.36 5.14
C VAL A 58 4.17 -1.34 5.77
N VAL A 59 3.77 -2.44 6.39
CA VAL A 59 2.42 -2.60 6.92
C VAL A 59 2.42 -3.19 8.32
N GLU A 60 1.34 -2.95 9.05
CA GLU A 60 1.06 -3.66 10.26
C GLU A 60 -0.34 -4.21 10.10
N GLY A 61 -0.88 -4.90 11.05
CA GLY A 61 -2.08 -5.72 10.87
C GLY A 61 -3.43 -5.03 10.81
N GLY A 62 -3.49 -3.72 10.85
CA GLY A 62 -4.76 -3.01 10.83
C GLY A 62 -5.29 -2.74 9.43
N ASN A 63 -6.37 -1.97 9.35
CA ASN A 63 -6.99 -1.66 8.08
C ASN A 63 -6.09 -0.90 7.14
N ASN A 64 -5.23 -0.06 7.66
CA ASN A 64 -4.32 0.66 6.79
C ASN A 64 -3.29 -0.24 6.19
N GLY A 65 -2.89 -1.27 6.91
CA GLY A 65 -2.03 -2.29 6.35
C GLY A 65 -2.73 -3.00 5.20
N GLY A 66 -4.04 -3.21 5.33
CA GLY A 66 -4.83 -3.81 4.26
C GLY A 66 -4.84 -2.96 3.00
N ASP A 67 -4.96 -1.65 3.17
CA ASP A 67 -4.90 -0.72 2.03
C ASP A 67 -3.53 -0.81 1.37
N GLY A 68 -2.47 -0.87 2.16
CA GLY A 68 -1.11 -0.99 1.65
C GLY A 68 -0.91 -2.28 0.89
N LEU A 69 -1.48 -3.38 1.40
CA LEU A 69 -1.35 -4.67 0.73
C LEU A 69 -2.12 -4.69 -0.59
N ALA A 70 -3.27 -4.02 -0.65
CA ALA A 70 -4.01 -3.92 -1.91
C ALA A 70 -3.17 -3.19 -2.95
N LEU A 71 -2.50 -2.12 -2.55
CA LEU A 71 -1.62 -1.39 -3.45
C LEU A 71 -0.43 -2.25 -3.86
N ALA A 72 0.15 -2.99 -2.92
CA ALA A 72 1.27 -3.89 -3.21
C ALA A 72 0.88 -4.89 -4.30
N ARG A 73 -0.30 -5.45 -4.19
CA ARG A 73 -0.79 -6.42 -5.18
C ARG A 73 -0.91 -5.76 -6.57
N LEU A 74 -1.45 -4.55 -6.61
CA LEU A 74 -1.62 -3.86 -7.88
C LEU A 74 -0.28 -3.52 -8.52
N LEU A 75 0.68 -3.08 -7.72
CA LEU A 75 2.02 -2.80 -8.22
C LEU A 75 2.67 -4.07 -8.77
N TYR A 76 2.53 -5.15 -8.02
CA TYR A 76 3.11 -6.43 -8.43
C TYR A 76 2.46 -6.93 -9.73
N GLN A 77 1.15 -6.80 -9.83
CA GLN A 77 0.43 -7.29 -11.00
C GLN A 77 0.74 -6.47 -12.25
N GLN A 78 1.14 -5.23 -12.10
CA GLN A 78 1.53 -4.46 -13.27
C GLN A 78 3.02 -4.65 -13.61
N GLY A 79 3.72 -5.50 -12.88
CA GLY A 79 5.09 -5.87 -13.23
C GLY A 79 6.20 -5.23 -12.40
N ASP A 80 5.86 -4.47 -11.40
CA ASP A 80 6.87 -3.85 -10.55
C ASP A 80 7.44 -4.85 -9.56
N ILE A 81 8.60 -4.54 -9.01
CA ILE A 81 9.24 -5.38 -8.01
C ILE A 81 8.74 -4.93 -6.65
N VAL A 82 8.08 -5.79 -5.92
CA VAL A 82 7.43 -5.41 -4.67
C VAL A 82 7.89 -6.25 -3.51
N HIS A 83 8.26 -5.58 -2.44
CA HIS A 83 8.61 -6.24 -1.19
C HIS A 83 7.72 -5.67 -0.09
N VAL A 84 7.07 -6.53 0.66
CA VAL A 84 6.23 -6.13 1.78
C VAL A 84 6.97 -6.42 3.08
N CYS A 85 7.05 -5.42 3.93
CA CYS A 85 7.61 -5.58 5.27
C CYS A 85 6.45 -5.52 6.25
N TYR A 86 6.14 -6.65 6.87
CA TYR A 86 5.02 -6.75 7.80
C TYR A 86 5.55 -6.71 9.23
N ILE A 87 5.21 -5.68 9.96
CA ILE A 87 5.65 -5.50 11.33
C ILE A 87 4.60 -6.08 12.25
N ASN A 88 4.93 -7.19 12.89
CA ASN A 88 4.02 -7.87 13.76
C ASN A 88 3.93 -7.23 15.11
N GLY A 89 2.82 -7.48 15.78
CA GLY A 89 2.72 -7.16 17.19
C GLY A 89 2.34 -5.75 17.54
N ILE A 90 2.13 -4.92 16.54
CA ILE A 90 1.76 -3.56 16.83
C ILE A 90 0.28 -3.43 17.03
N SER A 91 -0.53 -4.10 16.28
CA SER A 91 -1.95 -3.98 16.45
C SER A 91 -2.62 -5.28 16.11
N ARG A 92 -3.93 -5.40 16.41
CA ARG A 92 -4.66 -6.54 16.13
C ARG A 92 -4.79 -6.69 14.68
N VAL A 93 -4.77 -7.89 14.17
CA VAL A 93 -4.92 -8.20 12.76
C VAL A 93 -6.37 -8.12 12.37
N SER A 94 -6.72 -7.30 11.41
CA SER A 94 -8.09 -7.20 10.95
C SER A 94 -8.38 -8.26 9.89
N ASP A 95 -9.66 -8.53 9.66
CA ASP A 95 -10.06 -9.51 8.64
C ASP A 95 -9.64 -9.04 7.25
N SER A 96 -9.76 -7.76 6.98
CA SER A 96 -9.37 -7.20 5.69
C SER A 96 -7.89 -7.36 5.46
N PHE A 97 -7.09 -7.14 6.49
CA PHE A 97 -5.66 -7.29 6.38
C PHE A 97 -5.30 -8.75 6.10
N SER A 98 -5.92 -9.67 6.83
CA SER A 98 -5.64 -11.10 6.64
C SER A 98 -5.98 -11.54 5.22
N TYR A 99 -7.09 -11.08 4.72
CA TYR A 99 -7.53 -11.42 3.36
C TYR A 99 -6.52 -10.91 2.33
N GLN A 100 -6.13 -9.66 2.45
CA GLN A 100 -5.17 -9.08 1.51
C GLN A 100 -3.79 -9.76 1.63
N LEU A 101 -3.39 -10.11 2.84
CA LEU A 101 -2.10 -10.75 3.04
C LEU A 101 -2.08 -12.13 2.38
N GLU A 102 -3.17 -12.86 2.49
CA GLU A 102 -3.23 -14.16 1.87
C GLU A 102 -3.13 -14.05 0.35
N ILE A 103 -3.80 -13.09 -0.23
CA ILE A 103 -3.72 -12.89 -1.68
C ILE A 103 -2.30 -12.54 -2.08
N ALA A 104 -1.67 -11.63 -1.34
CA ALA A 104 -0.31 -11.20 -1.66
C ALA A 104 0.65 -12.39 -1.66
N LYS A 105 0.53 -13.26 -0.66
CA LYS A 105 1.40 -14.42 -0.57
C LYS A 105 1.13 -15.40 -1.69
N LYS A 106 -0.13 -15.60 -2.03
CA LYS A 106 -0.48 -16.55 -3.08
C LYS A 106 0.04 -16.15 -4.44
N ILE A 107 0.08 -14.88 -4.75
CA ILE A 107 0.56 -14.46 -6.05
C ILE A 107 2.08 -14.31 -6.09
N GLY A 108 2.76 -14.51 -4.98
CA GLY A 108 4.23 -14.55 -4.97
C GLY A 108 4.94 -13.32 -4.46
N ILE A 109 4.25 -12.40 -3.82
CA ILE A 109 4.90 -11.22 -3.28
C ILE A 109 5.74 -11.62 -2.06
N GLN A 110 6.96 -11.13 -2.00
CA GLN A 110 7.85 -11.42 -0.88
C GLN A 110 7.42 -10.64 0.35
N VAL A 111 7.19 -11.33 1.45
CA VAL A 111 6.76 -10.69 2.70
C VAL A 111 7.76 -11.08 3.78
N THR A 112 8.36 -10.10 4.42
CA THR A 112 9.32 -10.35 5.51
C THR A 112 8.97 -9.47 6.70
N ASP A 113 9.66 -9.67 7.81
CA ASP A 113 9.41 -8.85 9.00
C ASP A 113 10.47 -7.77 9.17
N HIS A 114 11.32 -7.59 8.20
CA HIS A 114 12.33 -6.54 8.25
C HIS A 114 12.62 -6.08 6.81
N ILE A 115 13.23 -4.92 6.68
CA ILE A 115 13.54 -4.38 5.37
C ILE A 115 14.82 -5.04 4.89
N ILE A 116 14.76 -5.68 3.73
CA ILE A 116 15.88 -6.50 3.28
C ILE A 116 16.71 -5.87 2.17
N ASP A 117 16.38 -4.70 1.74
CA ASP A 117 17.11 -4.10 0.62
C ASP A 117 17.10 -2.58 0.74
N SER A 118 17.61 -1.90 -0.26
CA SER A 118 17.64 -0.45 -0.28
C SER A 118 17.39 0.03 -1.70
N ASP A 119 17.48 1.33 -1.91
CA ASP A 119 17.30 1.89 -3.24
C ASP A 119 15.93 1.67 -3.82
N TYR A 120 14.92 1.78 -3.00
CA TYR A 120 13.55 1.68 -3.47
C TYR A 120 13.14 2.96 -4.19
N ASP A 121 12.35 2.82 -5.24
CA ASP A 121 11.79 3.96 -5.95
C ASP A 121 10.53 4.46 -5.25
N VAL A 122 9.82 3.55 -4.58
CA VAL A 122 8.56 3.86 -3.90
C VAL A 122 8.58 3.25 -2.53
N VAL A 123 8.18 4.00 -1.53
CA VAL A 123 7.99 3.47 -0.18
C VAL A 123 6.56 3.81 0.22
N VAL A 124 5.79 2.79 0.58
CA VAL A 124 4.40 2.97 1.01
C VAL A 124 4.36 2.75 2.51
N ASP A 125 3.87 3.76 3.24
CA ASP A 125 3.80 3.69 4.67
C ASP A 125 2.40 3.31 5.10
N GLY A 126 2.19 2.09 5.49
CA GLY A 126 0.91 1.59 5.96
C GLY A 126 0.87 1.42 7.47
N ILE A 127 1.82 2.01 8.18
CA ILE A 127 1.85 1.87 9.62
C ILE A 127 1.24 3.02 10.36
N PHE A 128 1.61 4.24 10.04
CA PHE A 128 1.22 5.36 10.86
C PHE A 128 -0.22 5.75 10.66
N GLY A 129 -0.77 6.33 11.71
CA GLY A 129 -2.13 6.71 11.68
C GLY A 129 -2.37 7.92 10.90
N VAL A 130 -3.55 8.41 10.95
CA VAL A 130 -3.87 9.47 10.26
C VAL A 130 -3.23 10.60 10.71
N GLY A 131 -2.65 10.90 11.39
CA GLY A 131 -2.10 12.06 11.84
C GLY A 131 -1.28 12.71 10.93
N PRO A 132 -0.93 13.75 11.30
CA PRO A 132 -0.17 14.47 10.47
C PRO A 132 1.07 13.82 10.34
N LYS A 133 1.43 13.85 9.80
CA LYS A 133 2.34 13.19 9.65
C LYS A 133 3.33 13.49 9.92
N ARG A 134 3.65 13.58 10.20
CA ARG A 134 4.60 13.69 10.64
C ARG A 134 5.61 13.81 10.01
N ASP A 135 6.21 14.37 10.23
CA ASP A 135 7.27 14.50 9.70
C ASP A 135 8.13 13.65 10.13
N VAL A 136 8.18 12.80 9.77
CA VAL A 136 8.94 11.87 10.08
C VAL A 136 10.12 12.10 9.54
N ALA A 137 10.53 12.81 9.21
CA ALA A 137 11.74 12.96 8.57
C ALA A 137 12.84 12.53 9.21
#